data_69c81ce8f14dae1f33cda6251cc39e9b
#
_entry.id   69c81ce8f14dae1f33cda6251cc39e9b
#
_cell.length_a   1.000
_cell.length_b   1.000
_cell.length_c   1.000
_cell.angle_alpha   90.00
_cell.angle_beta   90.00
_cell.angle_gamma   90.00
#
_symmetry.space_group_name_H-M   'P 1'
#
loop_
_entity.id
_entity.type
_entity.pdbx_description
1 polymer ?
#
loop_
_entity_poly.entity_id
_entity_poly.type
_entity_poly.pdbx_seq_one_letter_code
_entity_poly.pdbx_strand_id
1 'polypeptide(L)'
;MSTAINTYLTTGNISTVPCGPRIDCLLSPGAQLPQRAHANDAGADLFAWFPEGTQEIEIYPGEQKLVDTGVAVKIPRGFAGFVYNRSSQGKKGITIPHSVGVIDSDYRGNIKVILKNISEDPYKIKRGDRIAQLVIQEVALATFTDIWNDTSRGTGGFGSTGQ
;
A
#
# COMPACT_ATOMS: atom_id res chain seq x y z
N MET A 1 -10.60 -10.46 -26.96
CA MET A 1 -10.85 -9.09 -26.47
C MET A 1 -9.50 -8.44 -26.29
N SER A 2 -9.26 -7.37 -27.04
CA SER A 2 -7.92 -6.79 -27.28
C SER A 2 -7.43 -6.02 -26.05
N THR A 3 -6.30 -6.45 -25.48
CA THR A 3 -5.57 -5.72 -24.44
C THR A 3 -4.89 -4.53 -25.10
N ALA A 4 -5.37 -3.33 -24.84
CA ALA A 4 -4.76 -2.12 -25.36
C ALA A 4 -3.37 -1.93 -24.74
N ILE A 5 -2.32 -2.12 -25.54
CA ILE A 5 -0.94 -1.79 -25.20
C ILE A 5 -0.79 -0.28 -25.38
N ASN A 6 -0.70 0.46 -24.30
CA ASN A 6 -0.45 1.90 -24.35
C ASN A 6 1.06 2.13 -24.50
N THR A 7 1.50 2.40 -25.71
CA THR A 7 2.90 2.67 -26.06
C THR A 7 3.18 4.17 -25.92
N TYR A 8 3.97 4.58 -24.94
CA TYR A 8 4.52 5.94 -24.90
C TYR A 8 5.79 6.00 -25.75
N LEU A 9 5.70 6.67 -26.88
CA LEU A 9 6.86 7.00 -27.71
C LEU A 9 7.60 8.20 -27.08
N THR A 10 8.70 7.93 -26.38
CA THR A 10 9.76 8.92 -26.19
C THR A 10 10.92 8.54 -27.09
N THR A 11 11.44 9.53 -27.80
CA THR A 11 12.52 9.42 -28.77
C THR A 11 13.71 8.63 -28.21
N GLY A 12 13.92 7.39 -28.68
CA GLY A 12 15.20 6.71 -28.58
C GLY A 12 15.26 5.39 -27.81
N ASN A 13 14.28 4.98 -26.98
CA ASN A 13 14.25 3.63 -26.38
C ASN A 13 12.83 3.18 -26.15
N ILE A 14 12.42 2.08 -26.77
CA ILE A 14 11.15 1.41 -26.49
C ILE A 14 11.32 0.67 -25.17
N SER A 15 10.96 1.30 -24.06
CA SER A 15 10.79 0.61 -22.79
C SER A 15 9.44 -0.13 -22.84
N THR A 16 9.47 -1.45 -23.06
CA THR A 16 8.29 -2.35 -22.98
C THR A 16 7.96 -2.68 -21.52
N VAL A 17 8.03 -1.72 -20.61
CA VAL A 17 7.51 -1.94 -19.25
C VAL A 17 5.99 -2.00 -19.35
N PRO A 18 5.33 -3.09 -18.90
CA PRO A 18 3.87 -3.14 -18.85
C PRO A 18 3.39 -1.95 -18.03
N CYS A 19 2.71 -1.02 -18.69
CA CYS A 19 2.14 0.12 -17.99
C CYS A 19 0.94 -0.42 -17.20
N GLY A 20 1.06 -0.50 -15.86
CA GLY A 20 -0.03 -0.88 -14.98
C GLY A 20 -1.25 0.05 -15.12
N PRO A 21 -2.33 -0.20 -14.41
CA PRO A 21 -3.54 0.60 -14.51
C PRO A 21 -3.25 2.06 -14.10
N ARG A 22 -3.90 2.99 -14.78
CA ARG A 22 -3.94 4.39 -14.35
C ARG A 22 -4.82 4.49 -13.09
N ILE A 23 -4.32 5.15 -12.05
CA ILE A 23 -5.04 5.39 -10.80
C ILE A 23 -5.33 6.88 -10.68
N ASP A 24 -6.60 7.25 -10.77
CA ASP A 24 -7.03 8.61 -10.50
C ASP A 24 -7.01 8.85 -8.97
N CYS A 25 -6.53 10.02 -8.55
CA CYS A 25 -6.40 10.39 -7.15
C CYS A 25 -7.16 11.68 -6.86
N LEU A 26 -7.80 11.76 -5.69
CA LEU A 26 -8.29 13.00 -5.09
C LEU A 26 -7.36 13.38 -3.95
N LEU A 27 -6.91 14.63 -3.93
CA LEU A 27 -5.99 15.13 -2.92
C LEU A 27 -6.65 16.13 -2.00
N SER A 28 -6.43 15.99 -0.70
CA SER A 28 -6.67 17.06 0.27
C SER A 28 -5.73 18.24 0.00
N PRO A 29 -6.11 19.48 0.34
CA PRO A 29 -5.24 20.64 0.14
C PRO A 29 -3.85 20.44 0.78
N GLY A 30 -2.79 20.58 -0.04
CA GLY A 30 -1.40 20.38 0.41
C GLY A 30 -0.96 18.93 0.59
N ALA A 31 -1.78 17.94 0.22
CA ALA A 31 -1.36 16.54 0.14
C ALA A 31 -0.53 16.28 -1.14
N GLN A 32 0.24 15.19 -1.12
CA GLN A 32 1.12 14.80 -2.23
C GLN A 32 0.61 13.52 -2.90
N LEU A 33 0.72 13.44 -4.22
CA LEU A 33 0.46 12.18 -4.94
C LEU A 33 1.41 11.08 -4.47
N PRO A 34 0.96 9.81 -4.46
CA PRO A 34 1.87 8.67 -4.29
C PRO A 34 2.98 8.73 -5.33
N GLN A 35 4.23 8.56 -4.91
CA GLN A 35 5.38 8.77 -5.80
C GLN A 35 6.37 7.60 -5.72
N ARG A 36 6.81 7.10 -6.88
CA ARG A 36 7.94 6.17 -6.97
C ARG A 36 9.25 6.93 -6.96
N ALA A 37 10.25 6.44 -6.22
CA ALA A 37 11.60 7.01 -6.26
C ALA A 37 12.28 6.68 -7.59
N HIS A 38 12.06 5.47 -8.12
CA HIS A 38 12.56 5.03 -9.42
C HIS A 38 11.43 4.46 -10.27
N ALA A 39 11.56 4.53 -11.60
CA ALA A 39 10.50 4.14 -12.54
C ALA A 39 10.02 2.68 -12.35
N ASN A 40 10.91 1.79 -11.92
CA ASN A 40 10.63 0.36 -11.76
C ASN A 40 10.31 -0.06 -10.31
N ASP A 41 10.18 0.89 -9.38
CA ASP A 41 9.78 0.57 -8.02
C ASP A 41 8.35 0.01 -8.00
N ALA A 42 8.14 -1.12 -7.33
CA ALA A 42 6.81 -1.72 -7.20
C ALA A 42 5.87 -0.84 -6.36
N GLY A 43 6.38 -0.24 -5.30
CA GLY A 43 5.64 0.63 -4.39
C GLY A 43 5.78 2.11 -4.73
N ALA A 44 4.69 2.85 -4.55
CA ALA A 44 4.69 4.30 -4.54
C ALA A 44 4.65 4.79 -3.09
N ASP A 45 5.57 5.67 -2.70
CA ASP A 45 5.61 6.26 -1.36
C ASP A 45 4.33 7.03 -1.05
N LEU A 46 3.80 6.83 0.15
CA LEU A 46 2.72 7.59 0.75
C LEU A 46 3.30 8.55 1.78
N PHE A 47 2.81 9.78 1.76
CA PHE A 47 3.34 10.87 2.57
C PHE A 47 2.39 11.22 3.72
N ALA A 48 2.93 11.53 4.90
CA ALA A 48 2.13 12.03 6.01
C ALA A 48 1.51 13.38 5.66
N TRP A 49 0.20 13.48 5.86
CA TRP A 49 -0.55 14.71 5.71
C TRP A 49 -1.27 15.05 7.00
N PHE A 50 -1.24 16.31 7.35
CA PHE A 50 -1.96 16.84 8.50
C PHE A 50 -2.78 18.07 8.09
N PRO A 51 -3.91 18.35 8.74
CA PRO A 51 -4.67 19.58 8.51
C PRO A 51 -3.83 20.81 8.83
N GLU A 52 -4.30 21.97 8.38
CA GLU A 52 -3.65 23.25 8.63
C GLU A 52 -3.45 23.45 10.13
N GLY A 53 -2.29 24.02 10.49
CA GLY A 53 -1.87 24.22 11.89
C GLY A 53 -1.07 23.06 12.49
N THR A 54 -1.17 21.84 11.98
CA THR A 54 -0.37 20.71 12.45
C THR A 54 0.79 20.43 11.47
N GLN A 55 2.03 20.44 11.97
CA GLN A 55 3.23 20.20 11.17
C GLN A 55 3.90 18.87 11.49
N GLU A 56 3.75 18.38 12.71
CA GLU A 56 4.33 17.11 13.15
C GLU A 56 3.46 16.44 14.21
N ILE A 57 3.64 15.13 14.36
CA ILE A 57 3.13 14.33 15.47
C ILE A 57 4.26 13.47 16.02
N GLU A 58 4.12 13.01 17.25
CA GLU A 58 5.07 12.12 17.91
C GLU A 58 4.36 10.81 18.30
N ILE A 59 5.02 9.66 18.09
CA ILE A 59 4.55 8.35 18.52
C ILE A 59 5.50 7.85 19.58
N TYR A 60 5.03 7.71 20.81
CA TYR A 60 5.83 7.22 21.93
C TYR A 60 6.04 5.69 21.85
N PRO A 61 7.05 5.14 22.56
CA PRO A 61 7.27 3.69 22.64
C PRO A 61 5.99 2.93 23.00
N GLY A 62 5.66 1.90 22.23
CA GLY A 62 4.44 1.10 22.38
C GLY A 62 3.16 1.72 21.84
N GLU A 63 3.15 3.03 21.58
CA GLU A 63 2.00 3.76 21.05
C GLU A 63 1.76 3.46 19.56
N GLN A 64 0.50 3.59 19.12
CA GLN A 64 0.13 3.60 17.71
C GLN A 64 -0.72 4.81 17.37
N LYS A 65 -0.54 5.36 16.17
CA LYS A 65 -1.34 6.47 15.64
C LYS A 65 -1.82 6.21 14.23
N LEU A 66 -3.04 6.67 13.95
CA LEU A 66 -3.58 6.69 12.59
C LEU A 66 -3.11 7.98 11.91
N VAL A 67 -2.32 7.84 10.86
CA VAL A 67 -1.76 8.95 10.07
C VAL A 67 -2.46 9.03 8.73
N ASP A 68 -3.06 10.17 8.43
CA ASP A 68 -3.71 10.42 7.14
C ASP A 68 -2.65 10.75 6.07
N THR A 69 -2.88 10.36 4.84
CA THR A 69 -2.04 10.72 3.68
C THR A 69 -2.62 11.87 2.87
N GLY A 70 -3.88 12.24 3.14
CA GLY A 70 -4.63 13.22 2.36
C GLY A 70 -4.93 12.76 0.93
N VAL A 71 -4.77 11.47 0.63
CA VAL A 71 -4.94 10.92 -0.72
C VAL A 71 -6.06 9.87 -0.73
N ALA A 72 -7.08 10.10 -1.55
CA ALA A 72 -8.04 9.08 -1.94
C ALA A 72 -7.70 8.59 -3.35
N VAL A 73 -7.90 7.29 -3.61
CA VAL A 73 -7.56 6.63 -4.88
C VAL A 73 -8.79 5.98 -5.51
N LYS A 74 -8.86 5.99 -6.85
CA LYS A 74 -9.87 5.27 -7.61
C LYS A 74 -9.22 4.06 -8.27
N ILE A 75 -9.22 2.94 -7.57
CA ILE A 75 -8.65 1.68 -8.07
C ILE A 75 -9.66 1.02 -9.02
N PRO A 76 -9.26 0.52 -10.20
CA PRO A 76 -10.15 -0.20 -11.10
C PRO A 76 -10.60 -1.54 -10.50
N ARG A 77 -11.81 -2.00 -10.87
CA ARG A 77 -12.29 -3.34 -10.50
C ARG A 77 -11.31 -4.42 -10.99
N GLY A 78 -11.07 -5.43 -10.16
CA GLY A 78 -10.07 -6.48 -10.41
C GLY A 78 -8.68 -6.14 -9.89
N PHE A 79 -8.52 -4.95 -9.30
CA PHE A 79 -7.29 -4.54 -8.61
C PHE A 79 -7.60 -4.14 -7.18
N ALA A 80 -6.58 -4.22 -6.33
CA ALA A 80 -6.60 -3.66 -4.98
C ALA A 80 -5.29 -2.89 -4.71
N GLY A 81 -5.35 -1.99 -3.76
CA GLY A 81 -4.17 -1.31 -3.23
C GLY A 81 -3.69 -2.01 -1.96
N PHE A 82 -2.40 -2.25 -1.87
CA PHE A 82 -1.76 -2.83 -0.69
C PHE A 82 -0.80 -1.82 -0.09
N VAL A 83 -1.05 -1.46 1.16
CA VAL A 83 -0.21 -0.52 1.91
C VAL A 83 0.77 -1.31 2.76
N TYR A 84 2.04 -1.21 2.40
CA TYR A 84 3.14 -1.89 3.07
C TYR A 84 3.99 -0.91 3.88
N ASN A 85 4.62 -1.45 4.92
CA ASN A 85 5.66 -0.71 5.63
C ASN A 85 6.85 -0.44 4.70
N ARG A 86 7.58 0.63 4.96
CA ARG A 86 8.86 0.91 4.30
C ARG A 86 9.99 0.28 5.12
N SER A 87 10.98 -0.29 4.44
CA SER A 87 12.16 -0.89 5.09
C SER A 87 12.89 0.08 6.02
N SER A 88 12.99 1.36 5.62
CA SER A 88 13.59 2.41 6.43
C SER A 88 12.80 2.73 7.70
N GLN A 89 11.49 2.58 7.69
CA GLN A 89 10.65 2.71 8.89
C GLN A 89 10.81 1.50 9.81
N GLY A 90 10.79 0.28 9.24
CA GLY A 90 11.03 -0.94 10.00
C GLY A 90 12.37 -0.93 10.72
N LYS A 91 13.45 -0.45 10.06
CA LYS A 91 14.77 -0.28 10.68
C LYS A 91 14.76 0.65 11.91
N LYS A 92 13.84 1.62 11.96
CA LYS A 92 13.67 2.55 13.08
C LYS A 92 12.68 2.04 14.15
N GLY A 93 12.19 0.81 14.03
CA GLY A 93 11.18 0.27 14.93
C GLY A 93 9.77 0.83 14.70
N ILE A 94 9.50 1.38 13.51
CA ILE A 94 8.15 1.84 13.14
C ILE A 94 7.51 0.82 12.21
N THR A 95 6.33 0.34 12.57
CA THR A 95 5.66 -0.74 11.83
C THR A 95 4.18 -0.45 11.61
N ILE A 96 3.60 -1.18 10.65
CA ILE A 96 2.15 -1.25 10.43
C ILE A 96 1.64 -2.47 11.22
N PRO A 97 0.92 -2.31 12.35
CA PRO A 97 0.63 -3.41 13.27
C PRO A 97 -0.28 -4.50 12.70
N HIS A 98 -1.07 -4.20 11.68
CA HIS A 98 -1.91 -5.18 10.98
C HIS A 98 -1.22 -5.77 9.72
N SER A 99 0.10 -5.62 9.60
CA SER A 99 0.98 -6.12 8.54
C SER A 99 0.79 -5.44 7.18
N VAL A 100 -0.40 -5.48 6.60
CA VAL A 100 -0.71 -4.91 5.28
C VAL A 100 -2.08 -4.24 5.33
N GLY A 101 -2.17 -3.00 4.88
CA GLY A 101 -3.46 -2.35 4.63
C GLY A 101 -4.01 -2.75 3.26
N VAL A 102 -5.29 -3.11 3.20
CA VAL A 102 -5.96 -3.42 1.92
C VAL A 102 -6.91 -2.28 1.58
N ILE A 103 -6.76 -1.74 0.38
CA ILE A 103 -7.60 -0.67 -0.18
C ILE A 103 -8.44 -1.27 -1.32
N ASP A 104 -9.71 -1.40 -1.08
CA ASP A 104 -10.66 -1.96 -2.03
C ASP A 104 -10.90 -1.03 -3.23
N SER A 105 -11.29 -1.61 -4.37
CA SER A 105 -11.52 -0.84 -5.60
C SER A 105 -12.66 0.17 -5.51
N ASP A 106 -13.61 -0.01 -4.59
CA ASP A 106 -14.75 0.89 -4.34
C ASP A 106 -14.55 1.83 -3.14
N TYR A 107 -13.44 1.71 -2.40
CA TYR A 107 -13.10 2.66 -1.35
C TYR A 107 -12.79 4.05 -1.92
N ARG A 108 -13.37 5.10 -1.32
CA ARG A 108 -13.22 6.50 -1.78
C ARG A 108 -12.74 7.46 -0.68
N GLY A 109 -12.44 6.95 0.51
CA GLY A 109 -11.86 7.74 1.58
C GLY A 109 -10.34 7.93 1.39
N ASN A 110 -9.76 8.87 2.16
CA ASN A 110 -8.31 8.99 2.23
C ASN A 110 -7.68 7.70 2.74
N ILE A 111 -6.57 7.32 2.14
CA ILE A 111 -5.71 6.26 2.67
C ILE A 111 -5.14 6.75 4.00
N LYS A 112 -5.35 5.98 5.06
CA LYS A 112 -4.79 6.23 6.38
C LYS A 112 -3.94 5.06 6.81
N VAL A 113 -2.81 5.34 7.44
CA VAL A 113 -1.83 4.34 7.84
C VAL A 113 -1.76 4.30 9.37
N ILE A 114 -2.02 3.13 9.97
CA ILE A 114 -1.75 2.91 11.38
C ILE A 114 -0.26 2.63 11.52
N LEU A 115 0.44 3.51 12.24
CA LEU A 115 1.86 3.34 12.56
C LEU A 115 2.01 3.06 14.05
N LYS A 116 2.78 2.03 14.38
CA LYS A 116 3.13 1.67 15.76
C LYS A 116 4.63 1.83 15.96
N ASN A 117 5.00 2.44 17.06
CA ASN A 117 6.38 2.53 17.50
C ASN A 117 6.70 1.34 18.43
N ILE A 118 7.58 0.45 17.98
CA ILE A 118 8.09 -0.70 18.74
C ILE A 118 9.54 -0.48 19.20
N SER A 119 10.10 0.73 18.99
CA SER A 119 11.41 1.11 19.51
C SER A 119 11.30 1.64 20.94
N GLU A 120 12.44 1.95 21.54
CA GLU A 120 12.52 2.51 22.91
C GLU A 120 12.45 4.06 22.92
N ASP A 121 12.64 4.70 21.75
CA ASP A 121 12.66 6.17 21.62
C ASP A 121 11.37 6.71 20.99
N PRO A 122 10.93 7.93 21.36
CA PRO A 122 9.85 8.62 20.66
C PRO A 122 10.18 8.85 19.18
N TYR A 123 9.20 8.65 18.31
CA TYR A 123 9.36 8.82 16.88
C TYR A 123 8.51 9.98 16.36
N LYS A 124 9.16 10.95 15.72
CA LYS A 124 8.50 12.11 15.12
C LYS A 124 8.20 11.89 13.66
N ILE A 125 6.99 12.26 13.27
CA ILE A 125 6.54 12.27 11.88
C ILE A 125 6.16 13.71 11.54
N LYS A 126 6.80 14.24 10.49
CA LYS A 126 6.50 15.57 9.95
C LYS A 126 5.61 15.47 8.73
N ARG A 127 4.88 16.56 8.44
CA ARG A 127 4.16 16.68 7.18
C ARG A 127 5.12 16.44 6.00
N GLY A 128 4.72 15.57 5.07
CA GLY A 128 5.51 15.21 3.90
C GLY A 128 6.53 14.09 4.13
N ASP A 129 6.65 13.55 5.34
CA ASP A 129 7.46 12.36 5.56
C ASP A 129 6.85 11.15 4.85
N ARG A 130 7.70 10.32 4.25
CA ARG A 130 7.30 9.05 3.63
C ARG A 130 7.05 8.01 4.71
N ILE A 131 5.78 7.66 4.92
CA ILE A 131 5.34 6.81 6.05
C ILE A 131 5.02 5.37 5.67
N ALA A 132 4.65 5.13 4.42
CA ALA A 132 4.31 3.81 3.89
C ALA A 132 4.54 3.78 2.38
N GLN A 133 4.25 2.64 1.75
CA GLN A 133 4.25 2.50 0.29
C GLN A 133 2.99 1.79 -0.18
N LEU A 134 2.42 2.25 -1.30
CA LEU A 134 1.24 1.69 -1.95
C LEU A 134 1.66 0.87 -3.16
N VAL A 135 1.22 -0.38 -3.22
CA VAL A 135 1.37 -1.27 -4.37
C VAL A 135 -0.01 -1.58 -4.92
N ILE A 136 -0.20 -1.43 -6.23
CA ILE A 136 -1.45 -1.82 -6.91
C ILE A 136 -1.23 -3.19 -7.53
N GLN A 137 -2.11 -4.14 -7.20
CA GLN A 137 -2.03 -5.52 -7.68
C GLN A 137 -3.38 -5.98 -8.22
N GLU A 138 -3.33 -6.85 -9.23
CA GLU A 138 -4.50 -7.57 -9.70
C GLU A 138 -4.95 -8.59 -8.65
N VAL A 139 -6.26 -8.69 -8.42
CA VAL A 139 -6.84 -9.60 -7.42
C VAL A 139 -7.99 -10.40 -8.02
N ALA A 140 -8.05 -11.68 -7.69
CA ALA A 140 -9.17 -12.52 -8.03
C ALA A 140 -10.34 -12.25 -7.08
N LEU A 141 -11.47 -11.77 -7.62
CA LEU A 141 -12.72 -11.63 -6.88
C LEU A 141 -13.44 -12.99 -6.87
N ALA A 142 -13.00 -13.89 -5.99
CA ALA A 142 -13.52 -15.23 -5.89
C ALA A 142 -14.97 -15.26 -5.39
N THR A 143 -15.76 -16.20 -5.92
CA THR A 143 -17.06 -16.57 -5.36
C THR A 143 -16.86 -17.73 -4.39
N PHE A 144 -17.36 -17.59 -3.18
CA PHE A 144 -17.31 -18.65 -2.17
C PHE A 144 -18.60 -19.47 -2.23
N THR A 145 -18.46 -20.80 -2.21
CA THR A 145 -19.56 -21.75 -2.15
C THR A 145 -19.31 -22.73 -1.02
N ASP A 146 -20.33 -23.40 -0.55
CA ASP A 146 -20.27 -24.43 0.50
C ASP A 146 -20.05 -25.84 -0.07
N ILE A 147 -19.71 -25.94 -1.36
CA ILE A 147 -19.39 -27.22 -2.02
C ILE A 147 -17.95 -27.59 -1.67
N TRP A 148 -17.77 -28.79 -1.10
CA TRP A 148 -16.50 -29.29 -0.65
C TRP A 148 -16.23 -30.69 -1.21
N ASN A 149 -15.00 -30.93 -1.66
CA ASN A 149 -14.53 -32.25 -2.09
C ASN A 149 -13.24 -32.58 -1.33
N ASP A 150 -13.11 -33.81 -0.88
CA ASP A 150 -11.90 -34.29 -0.23
C ASP A 150 -10.74 -34.42 -1.21
N THR A 151 -9.52 -34.28 -0.69
CA THR A 151 -8.27 -34.45 -1.45
C THR A 151 -7.35 -35.43 -0.75
N SER A 152 -6.37 -35.98 -1.49
CA SER A 152 -5.36 -36.88 -0.91
C SER A 152 -4.53 -36.26 0.21
N ARG A 153 -4.39 -34.94 0.26
CA ARG A 153 -3.75 -34.22 1.35
C ARG A 153 -4.64 -34.06 2.58
N GLY A 154 -5.98 -34.02 2.38
CA GLY A 154 -6.96 -33.81 3.47
C GLY A 154 -6.64 -32.56 4.26
N THR A 155 -6.64 -32.69 5.60
CA THR A 155 -6.36 -31.61 6.54
C THR A 155 -4.87 -31.45 6.91
N GLY A 156 -3.97 -32.15 6.22
CA GLY A 156 -2.53 -32.14 6.50
C GLY A 156 -1.90 -30.74 6.35
N GLY A 157 -1.33 -30.21 7.44
CA GLY A 157 -0.63 -28.94 7.55
C GLY A 157 0.42 -28.95 8.66
N PHE A 158 1.12 -27.84 8.86
CA PHE A 158 2.08 -27.63 9.96
C PHE A 158 3.13 -28.74 10.12
N GLY A 159 3.71 -29.21 8.99
CA GLY A 159 4.74 -30.24 9.00
C GLY A 159 4.22 -31.68 8.92
N SER A 160 2.93 -31.90 8.57
CA SER A 160 2.33 -33.25 8.43
C SER A 160 3.00 -34.12 7.33
N THR A 161 3.87 -33.56 6.47
CA THR A 161 4.61 -34.27 5.42
C THR A 161 5.98 -34.80 5.88
N GLY A 162 6.29 -34.70 7.19
CA GLY A 162 7.54 -35.20 7.79
C GLY A 162 8.71 -34.20 7.61
N GLN A 163 9.71 -34.37 8.47
CA GLN A 163 11.02 -33.77 8.34
C GLN A 163 11.88 -34.59 7.40
#